data_ee1a0e6c2a2b45bda5119d52d11a73fa
#
_entry.id   ee1a0e6c2a2b45bda5119d52d11a73fa
#
_cell.length_a   1.000
_cell.length_b   1.000
_cell.length_c   1.000
_cell.angle_alpha   90.00
_cell.angle_beta   90.00
_cell.angle_gamma   90.00
#
_symmetry.space_group_name_H-M   'P 1'
#
loop_
_entity.id
_entity.type
_entity.pdbx_description
1 polymer ?
#
loop_
_entity_poly.entity_id
_entity_poly.type
_entity_poly.pdbx_seq_one_letter_code
_entity_poly.pdbx_strand_id
1 'polypeptide(L)'
;IDRSRGLGDVYKRQHMNIEDQLQKEIGDPAKRLHTARSRNDQVATDLKLYVRKKNDQLIKEISNLQYALSKKAKAGYNILMPGFTHMQTAQPITFGHHLLAYVEMLSRDKSRFIDCNRRLNENPLGSGALSGTSFPINRKITTKSLGFNKPMQNSLDAVSSRDFVLET
;
A
#
# COMPACT_ATOMS: atom_id res chain seq x y z
N ILE A 1 -28.55 -4.49 -16.79
CA ILE A 1 -28.29 -3.23 -16.06
C ILE A 1 -26.82 -3.22 -15.69
N ASP A 2 -26.10 -2.32 -16.32
CA ASP A 2 -24.65 -2.20 -16.15
C ASP A 2 -24.32 -1.63 -14.76
N ARG A 3 -24.05 -2.53 -13.80
CA ARG A 3 -23.65 -2.17 -12.43
C ARG A 3 -22.31 -1.43 -12.35
N SER A 4 -21.50 -1.48 -13.43
CA SER A 4 -20.20 -0.78 -13.47
C SER A 4 -20.36 0.74 -13.56
N ARG A 5 -21.42 1.23 -14.18
CA ARG A 5 -21.72 2.66 -14.25
C ARG A 5 -22.04 3.27 -12.89
N GLY A 6 -22.74 2.54 -12.01
CA GLY A 6 -23.08 3.02 -10.67
C GLY A 6 -21.89 3.22 -9.75
N LEU A 7 -20.90 2.30 -9.78
CA LEU A 7 -19.68 2.42 -8.98
C LEU A 7 -18.79 3.58 -9.45
N GLY A 8 -18.62 3.75 -10.76
CA GLY A 8 -17.85 4.87 -11.32
C GLY A 8 -18.44 6.24 -10.93
N ASP A 9 -19.77 6.35 -10.88
CA ASP A 9 -20.44 7.59 -10.48
C ASP A 9 -20.31 7.89 -8.98
N VAL A 10 -20.28 6.87 -8.13
CA VAL A 10 -20.07 7.05 -6.68
C VAL A 10 -18.67 7.62 -6.41
N TYR A 11 -17.62 7.05 -7.02
CA TYR A 11 -16.26 7.57 -6.84
C TYR A 11 -16.09 8.99 -7.41
N LYS A 12 -16.65 9.27 -8.58
CA LYS A 12 -16.62 10.62 -9.15
C LYS A 12 -17.29 11.64 -8.23
N ARG A 13 -18.43 11.30 -7.63
CA ARG A 13 -19.14 12.18 -6.69
C ARG A 13 -18.35 12.47 -5.41
N GLN A 14 -17.63 11.50 -4.86
CA GLN A 14 -16.80 11.72 -3.67
C GLN A 14 -15.70 12.77 -3.92
N HIS A 15 -14.95 12.64 -5.02
CA HIS A 15 -13.93 13.62 -5.38
C HIS A 15 -14.52 14.99 -5.72
N MET A 16 -15.67 15.05 -6.38
CA MET A 16 -16.38 16.31 -6.63
C MET A 16 -16.79 16.99 -5.32
N ASN A 17 -17.35 16.24 -4.38
CA ASN A 17 -17.73 16.79 -3.06
C ASN A 17 -16.52 17.35 -2.30
N ILE A 18 -15.37 16.70 -2.37
CA ILE A 18 -14.12 17.19 -1.74
C ILE A 18 -13.67 18.50 -2.41
N GLU A 19 -13.73 18.58 -3.74
CA GLU A 19 -13.38 19.79 -4.50
C GLU A 19 -14.36 20.94 -4.20
N ASP A 20 -15.67 20.64 -4.09
CA ASP A 20 -16.69 21.63 -3.73
C ASP A 20 -16.51 22.16 -2.29
N GLN A 21 -16.16 21.27 -1.35
CA GLN A 21 -15.85 21.68 0.03
C GLN A 21 -14.59 22.54 0.07
N LEU A 22 -13.53 22.13 -0.64
CA LEU A 22 -12.29 22.91 -0.73
C LEU A 22 -12.54 24.29 -1.37
N GLN A 23 -13.41 24.35 -2.38
CA GLN A 23 -13.79 25.64 -3.00
C GLN A 23 -14.53 26.56 -2.01
N LYS A 24 -15.33 26.01 -1.11
CA LYS A 24 -15.99 26.81 -0.07
C LYS A 24 -14.99 27.38 0.96
N GLU A 25 -13.90 26.64 1.21
CA GLU A 25 -12.89 27.05 2.20
C GLU A 25 -11.87 28.04 1.63
N ILE A 26 -11.35 27.81 0.42
CA ILE A 26 -10.23 28.59 -0.16
C ILE A 26 -10.61 29.37 -1.41
N GLY A 27 -11.85 29.24 -1.91
CA GLY A 27 -12.34 29.99 -3.07
C GLY A 27 -11.78 29.53 -4.41
N ASP A 28 -11.56 30.46 -5.36
CA ASP A 28 -11.12 30.19 -6.73
C ASP A 28 -9.81 29.39 -6.88
N PRO A 29 -8.81 29.48 -6.01
CA PRO A 29 -7.63 28.61 -6.08
C PRO A 29 -7.96 27.12 -6.12
N ALA A 30 -9.06 26.68 -5.48
CA ALA A 30 -9.52 25.28 -5.51
C ALA A 30 -9.79 24.74 -6.91
N LYS A 31 -10.28 25.59 -7.81
CA LYS A 31 -10.58 25.22 -9.22
C LYS A 31 -9.32 24.82 -9.99
N ARG A 32 -8.14 25.28 -9.56
CA ARG A 32 -6.85 24.95 -10.19
C ARG A 32 -6.38 23.55 -9.84
N LEU A 33 -6.91 22.97 -8.76
CA LEU A 33 -6.52 21.64 -8.29
C LEU A 33 -6.77 20.54 -9.32
N HIS A 34 -7.80 20.68 -10.15
CA HIS A 34 -8.15 19.71 -11.20
C HIS A 34 -7.42 19.97 -12.54
N THR A 35 -6.69 21.07 -12.67
CA THR A 35 -5.99 21.40 -13.92
C THR A 35 -4.97 20.32 -14.29
N ALA A 36 -4.99 19.90 -15.56
CA ALA A 36 -4.09 18.87 -16.10
C ALA A 36 -4.17 17.50 -15.40
N ARG A 37 -5.25 17.20 -14.68
CA ARG A 37 -5.49 15.98 -13.94
C ARG A 37 -6.74 15.27 -14.42
N SER A 38 -6.72 13.95 -14.40
CA SER A 38 -7.90 13.09 -14.56
C SER A 38 -8.26 12.44 -13.23
N ARG A 39 -9.49 11.94 -13.12
CA ARG A 39 -9.83 11.02 -12.00
C ARG A 39 -9.03 9.72 -12.06
N ASN A 40 -8.62 9.28 -13.26
CA ASN A 40 -7.88 8.02 -13.42
C ASN A 40 -6.50 8.08 -12.75
N ASP A 41 -5.67 9.08 -13.04
CA ASP A 41 -4.35 9.22 -12.42
C ASP A 41 -4.45 9.64 -10.96
N GLN A 42 -5.48 10.40 -10.57
CA GLN A 42 -5.76 10.74 -9.18
C GLN A 42 -6.07 9.50 -8.36
N VAL A 43 -7.03 8.67 -8.76
CA VAL A 43 -7.43 7.45 -8.04
C VAL A 43 -6.26 6.47 -7.92
N ALA A 44 -5.47 6.30 -8.99
CA ALA A 44 -4.25 5.47 -8.93
C ALA A 44 -3.24 6.00 -7.92
N THR A 45 -3.05 7.33 -7.85
CA THR A 45 -2.16 7.97 -6.88
C THR A 45 -2.65 7.78 -5.45
N ASP A 46 -3.94 8.05 -5.20
CA ASP A 46 -4.56 7.92 -3.87
C ASP A 46 -4.45 6.48 -3.36
N LEU A 47 -4.71 5.50 -4.23
CA LEU A 47 -4.60 4.09 -3.88
C LEU A 47 -3.16 3.70 -3.55
N LYS A 48 -2.16 4.14 -4.34
CA LYS A 48 -0.74 3.88 -4.04
C LYS A 48 -0.32 4.51 -2.70
N LEU A 49 -0.75 5.73 -2.41
CA LEU A 49 -0.46 6.39 -1.13
C LEU A 49 -1.10 5.65 0.05
N TYR A 50 -2.33 5.20 -0.12
CA TYR A 50 -3.05 4.42 0.89
C TYR A 50 -2.36 3.08 1.18
N VAL A 51 -2.05 2.30 0.13
CA VAL A 51 -1.39 0.98 0.26
C VAL A 51 0.00 1.16 0.90
N ARG A 52 0.80 2.13 0.44
CA ARG A 52 2.11 2.43 1.04
C ARG A 52 2.00 2.68 2.54
N LYS A 53 1.06 3.55 2.96
CA LYS A 53 0.83 3.85 4.38
C LYS A 53 0.40 2.60 5.16
N LYS A 54 -0.43 1.74 4.56
CA LYS A 54 -0.88 0.51 5.21
C LYS A 54 0.24 -0.52 5.33
N ASN A 55 1.08 -0.67 4.31
CA ASN A 55 2.24 -1.54 4.36
C ASN A 55 3.25 -1.10 5.43
N ASP A 56 3.51 0.22 5.55
CA ASP A 56 4.38 0.75 6.61
C ASP A 56 3.82 0.43 8.00
N GLN A 57 2.50 0.52 8.18
CA GLN A 57 1.83 0.14 9.41
C GLN A 57 1.96 -1.37 9.68
N LEU A 58 1.71 -2.23 8.68
CA LEU A 58 1.83 -3.69 8.81
C LEU A 58 3.27 -4.12 9.14
N ILE A 59 4.28 -3.53 8.50
CA ILE A 59 5.69 -3.78 8.80
C ILE A 59 6.01 -3.50 10.27
N LYS A 60 5.45 -2.41 10.81
CA LYS A 60 5.61 -2.05 12.23
C LYS A 60 4.92 -3.06 13.15
N GLU A 61 3.67 -3.43 12.84
CA GLU A 61 2.92 -4.40 13.65
C GLU A 61 3.54 -5.79 13.61
N ILE A 62 4.04 -6.24 12.45
CA ILE A 62 4.79 -7.49 12.34
C ILE A 62 6.04 -7.44 13.23
N SER A 63 6.77 -6.32 13.24
CA SER A 63 7.96 -6.16 14.10
C SER A 63 7.61 -6.22 15.58
N ASN A 64 6.50 -5.62 16.01
CA ASN A 64 5.99 -5.68 17.38
C ASN A 64 5.62 -7.12 17.76
N LEU A 65 4.97 -7.85 16.86
CA LEU A 65 4.61 -9.25 17.08
C LEU A 65 5.86 -10.14 17.18
N GLN A 66 6.83 -9.96 16.29
CA GLN A 66 8.13 -10.66 16.36
C GLN A 66 8.85 -10.42 17.69
N TYR A 67 8.85 -9.18 18.18
CA TYR A 67 9.44 -8.84 19.47
C TYR A 67 8.72 -9.56 20.62
N ALA A 68 7.38 -9.56 20.62
CA ALA A 68 6.59 -10.24 21.64
C ALA A 68 6.83 -11.77 21.66
N LEU A 69 6.85 -12.38 20.47
CA LEU A 69 7.14 -13.81 20.30
C LEU A 69 8.56 -14.16 20.77
N SER A 70 9.56 -13.36 20.39
CA SER A 70 10.96 -13.55 20.82
C SER A 70 11.13 -13.44 22.33
N LYS A 71 10.46 -12.46 22.95
CA LYS A 71 10.45 -12.31 24.41
C LYS A 71 9.82 -13.52 25.09
N LYS A 72 8.73 -14.04 24.56
CA LYS A 72 8.05 -15.23 25.09
C LYS A 72 8.85 -16.50 24.84
N ALA A 73 9.51 -16.62 23.67
CA ALA A 73 10.41 -17.71 23.37
C ALA A 73 11.59 -17.78 24.34
N LYS A 74 12.18 -16.64 24.67
CA LYS A 74 13.23 -16.55 25.67
C LYS A 74 12.77 -16.99 27.07
N ALA A 75 11.54 -16.66 27.45
CA ALA A 75 10.98 -17.11 28.76
C ALA A 75 10.66 -18.61 28.78
N GLY A 76 10.34 -19.20 27.62
CA GLY A 76 9.98 -20.62 27.49
C GLY A 76 11.06 -21.50 26.84
N TYR A 77 12.32 -21.11 26.89
CA TYR A 77 13.40 -21.77 26.15
C TYR A 77 13.66 -23.22 26.61
N ASN A 78 13.37 -23.54 27.88
CA ASN A 78 13.55 -24.84 28.47
C ASN A 78 12.26 -25.65 28.68
N ILE A 79 11.12 -25.14 28.28
CA ILE A 79 9.84 -25.85 28.38
C ILE A 79 9.75 -26.85 27.23
N LEU A 80 9.79 -28.14 27.57
CA LEU A 80 9.67 -29.23 26.61
C LEU A 80 8.22 -29.44 26.21
N MET A 81 8.01 -29.74 24.92
CA MET A 81 6.72 -30.10 24.35
C MET A 81 6.89 -31.12 23.21
N PRO A 82 5.86 -31.92 22.89
CA PRO A 82 5.94 -32.85 21.76
C PRO A 82 5.95 -32.08 20.43
N GLY A 83 6.86 -32.44 19.54
CA GLY A 83 6.77 -32.09 18.12
C GLY A 83 5.88 -33.07 17.41
N PHE A 84 5.31 -32.64 16.26
CA PHE A 84 4.37 -33.47 15.49
C PHE A 84 4.78 -33.50 14.02
N THR A 85 4.65 -34.70 13.42
CA THR A 85 4.68 -34.90 11.96
C THR A 85 3.50 -35.78 11.57
N HIS A 86 2.84 -35.50 10.46
CA HIS A 86 1.68 -36.26 10.01
C HIS A 86 0.60 -36.45 11.09
N MET A 87 0.40 -35.44 11.95
CA MET A 87 -0.53 -35.46 13.08
C MET A 87 -0.18 -36.51 14.16
N GLN A 88 1.06 -37.02 14.18
CA GLN A 88 1.57 -37.96 15.18
C GLN A 88 2.73 -37.33 15.96
N THR A 89 2.87 -37.73 17.22
CA THR A 89 3.99 -37.30 18.06
C THR A 89 5.32 -37.79 17.48
N ALA A 90 6.27 -36.86 17.35
CA ALA A 90 7.62 -37.09 16.85
C ALA A 90 8.67 -36.68 17.90
N GLN A 91 9.76 -36.01 17.47
CA GLN A 91 10.81 -35.58 18.39
C GLN A 91 10.29 -34.49 19.36
N PRO A 92 10.82 -34.44 20.59
CA PRO A 92 10.56 -33.36 21.53
C PRO A 92 11.20 -32.07 21.00
N ILE A 93 10.51 -30.98 21.20
CA ILE A 93 10.99 -29.62 20.92
C ILE A 93 10.81 -28.75 22.16
N THR A 94 11.35 -27.53 22.16
CA THR A 94 11.04 -26.57 23.21
C THR A 94 9.95 -25.59 22.73
N PHE A 95 9.18 -25.06 23.67
CA PHE A 95 8.18 -24.01 23.38
C PHE A 95 8.85 -22.77 22.77
N GLY A 96 10.05 -22.43 23.23
CA GLY A 96 10.83 -21.35 22.63
C GLY A 96 11.16 -21.61 21.16
N HIS A 97 11.61 -22.83 20.82
CA HIS A 97 11.88 -23.22 19.44
C HIS A 97 10.62 -23.13 18.55
N HIS A 98 9.48 -23.58 19.06
CA HIS A 98 8.20 -23.48 18.36
C HIS A 98 7.83 -22.03 18.05
N LEU A 99 7.95 -21.10 19.01
CA LEU A 99 7.64 -19.69 18.82
C LEU A 99 8.58 -18.99 17.82
N LEU A 100 9.86 -19.38 17.81
CA LEU A 100 10.84 -18.80 16.87
C LEU A 100 10.56 -19.20 15.42
N ALA A 101 9.89 -20.32 15.15
CA ALA A 101 9.43 -20.66 13.79
C ALA A 101 8.49 -19.60 13.24
N TYR A 102 7.59 -19.03 14.04
CA TYR A 102 6.71 -17.93 13.64
C TYR A 102 7.46 -16.62 13.42
N VAL A 103 8.52 -16.37 14.23
CA VAL A 103 9.38 -15.20 14.00
C VAL A 103 10.03 -15.26 12.61
N GLU A 104 10.50 -16.44 12.20
CA GLU A 104 11.08 -16.65 10.87
C GLU A 104 10.04 -16.49 9.73
N MET A 105 8.81 -17.00 9.91
CA MET A 105 7.72 -16.81 8.95
C MET A 105 7.41 -15.32 8.79
N LEU A 106 7.22 -14.61 9.89
CA LEU A 106 6.94 -13.17 9.91
C LEU A 106 8.08 -12.32 9.33
N SER A 107 9.34 -12.77 9.47
CA SER A 107 10.49 -12.12 8.82
C SER A 107 10.36 -12.14 7.30
N ARG A 108 9.96 -13.27 6.73
CA ARG A 108 9.73 -13.38 5.29
C ARG A 108 8.54 -12.54 4.81
N ASP A 109 7.45 -12.48 5.58
CA ASP A 109 6.30 -11.64 5.26
C ASP A 109 6.67 -10.15 5.32
N LYS A 110 7.39 -9.73 6.36
CA LYS A 110 7.91 -8.37 6.47
C LYS A 110 8.76 -7.98 5.26
N SER A 111 9.63 -8.88 4.79
CA SER A 111 10.44 -8.65 3.59
C SER A 111 9.57 -8.45 2.35
N ARG A 112 8.48 -9.22 2.17
CA ARG A 112 7.54 -9.06 1.06
C ARG A 112 6.87 -7.67 1.07
N PHE A 113 6.40 -7.19 2.21
CA PHE A 113 5.82 -5.84 2.33
C PHE A 113 6.84 -4.73 2.01
N ILE A 114 8.10 -4.88 2.43
CA ILE A 114 9.17 -3.94 2.11
C ILE A 114 9.42 -3.92 0.60
N ASP A 115 9.46 -5.08 -0.05
CA ASP A 115 9.67 -5.19 -1.49
C ASP A 115 8.48 -4.66 -2.28
N CYS A 116 7.25 -4.91 -1.83
CA CYS A 116 6.04 -4.31 -2.40
C CYS A 116 6.13 -2.77 -2.32
N ASN A 117 6.47 -2.20 -1.18
CA ASN A 117 6.64 -0.76 -1.01
C ASN A 117 7.69 -0.17 -1.97
N ARG A 118 8.76 -0.89 -2.26
CA ARG A 118 9.79 -0.45 -3.22
C ARG A 118 9.23 -0.36 -4.64
N ARG A 119 8.45 -1.36 -5.08
CA ARG A 119 7.86 -1.40 -6.43
C ARG A 119 6.72 -0.41 -6.60
N LEU A 120 5.83 -0.27 -5.61
CA LEU A 120 4.69 0.65 -5.69
C LEU A 120 5.09 2.13 -5.65
N ASN A 121 6.32 2.47 -5.22
CA ASN A 121 6.72 3.84 -4.90
C ASN A 121 7.10 4.67 -6.14
N GLU A 122 6.25 4.61 -7.17
CA GLU A 122 6.33 5.42 -8.38
C GLU A 122 5.04 6.21 -8.58
N ASN A 123 5.18 7.50 -8.97
CA ASN A 123 4.08 8.46 -9.05
C ASN A 123 3.30 8.33 -10.37
N PRO A 124 2.02 7.96 -10.38
CA PRO A 124 1.18 7.96 -11.57
C PRO A 124 0.64 9.33 -11.94
N LEU A 125 0.62 10.31 -10.99
CA LEU A 125 -0.01 11.61 -11.19
C LEU A 125 0.64 12.38 -12.35
N GLY A 126 -0.19 13.00 -13.18
CA GLY A 126 0.22 13.68 -14.41
C GLY A 126 0.16 12.79 -15.66
N SER A 127 -0.30 11.54 -15.51
CA SER A 127 -0.60 10.66 -16.65
C SER A 127 -1.94 10.99 -17.33
N GLY A 128 -2.74 11.87 -16.73
CA GLY A 128 -4.05 12.24 -17.23
C GLY A 128 -5.02 11.06 -17.25
N ALA A 129 -5.91 11.03 -18.24
CA ALA A 129 -6.88 9.95 -18.39
C ALA A 129 -6.20 8.62 -18.76
N LEU A 130 -5.22 8.66 -19.70
CA LEU A 130 -4.44 7.50 -20.16
C LEU A 130 -3.13 7.85 -20.89
N SER A 131 -3.03 9.01 -21.56
CA SER A 131 -1.89 9.35 -22.44
C SER A 131 -1.22 10.69 -22.10
N GLY A 132 -1.32 11.13 -20.85
CA GLY A 132 -0.74 12.38 -20.41
C GLY A 132 -1.66 13.58 -20.59
N THR A 133 -1.07 14.77 -20.65
CA THR A 133 -1.78 16.05 -20.78
C THR A 133 -0.99 17.01 -21.65
N SER A 134 -1.69 17.90 -22.35
CA SER A 134 -1.10 18.98 -23.14
C SER A 134 -0.60 20.16 -22.28
N PHE A 135 -0.95 20.21 -21.01
CA PHE A 135 -0.49 21.25 -20.10
C PHE A 135 0.99 21.07 -19.73
N PRO A 136 1.77 22.14 -19.63
CA PRO A 136 3.20 22.07 -19.28
C PRO A 136 3.40 21.82 -17.79
N ILE A 137 2.98 20.66 -17.30
CA ILE A 137 3.15 20.27 -15.88
C ILE A 137 4.52 19.66 -15.61
N ASN A 138 5.03 19.87 -14.40
CA ASN A 138 6.25 19.24 -13.93
C ASN A 138 5.94 18.09 -12.95
N ARG A 139 5.92 16.87 -13.44
CA ARG A 139 5.64 15.66 -12.63
C ARG A 139 6.66 15.42 -11.51
N LYS A 140 7.87 15.96 -11.61
CA LYS A 140 8.89 15.84 -10.55
C LYS A 140 8.49 16.58 -9.27
N ILE A 141 7.77 17.69 -9.38
CA ILE A 141 7.29 18.46 -8.22
C ILE A 141 6.30 17.62 -7.42
N THR A 142 5.26 17.07 -8.06
CA THR A 142 4.26 16.24 -7.39
C THR A 142 4.87 14.94 -6.85
N THR A 143 5.80 14.33 -7.58
CA THR A 143 6.55 13.15 -7.13
C THR A 143 7.26 13.43 -5.81
N LYS A 144 8.01 14.53 -5.72
CA LYS A 144 8.73 14.93 -4.51
C LYS A 144 7.76 15.27 -3.37
N SER A 145 6.71 16.03 -3.65
CA SER A 145 5.73 16.45 -2.64
C SER A 145 4.95 15.29 -2.03
N LEU A 146 4.68 14.24 -2.82
CA LEU A 146 3.98 13.03 -2.37
C LEU A 146 4.92 11.93 -1.86
N GLY A 147 6.24 12.18 -1.87
CA GLY A 147 7.25 11.24 -1.38
C GLY A 147 7.40 9.98 -2.22
N PHE A 148 7.15 10.06 -3.52
CA PHE A 148 7.46 9.00 -4.47
C PHE A 148 8.91 9.10 -4.97
N ASN A 149 9.49 7.98 -5.40
CA ASN A 149 10.88 7.95 -5.91
C ASN A 149 11.01 8.63 -7.27
N LYS A 150 10.10 8.34 -8.19
CA LYS A 150 10.10 8.87 -9.56
C LYS A 150 8.70 8.86 -10.16
N PRO A 151 8.46 9.63 -11.24
CA PRO A 151 7.23 9.48 -12.03
C PRO A 151 7.22 8.13 -12.75
N MET A 152 6.06 7.50 -12.87
CA MET A 152 5.88 6.33 -13.75
C MET A 152 6.12 6.74 -15.21
N GLN A 153 6.83 5.91 -15.96
CA GLN A 153 7.28 6.25 -17.32
C GLN A 153 6.16 6.08 -18.36
N ASN A 154 5.41 5.00 -18.26
CA ASN A 154 4.30 4.72 -19.17
C ASN A 154 2.98 5.18 -18.57
N SER A 155 2.27 6.08 -19.26
CA SER A 155 1.03 6.67 -18.75
C SER A 155 -0.15 5.69 -18.74
N LEU A 156 -0.19 4.71 -19.65
CA LEU A 156 -1.23 3.68 -19.68
C LEU A 156 -1.09 2.75 -18.47
N ASP A 157 0.12 2.29 -18.19
CA ASP A 157 0.44 1.49 -17.01
C ASP A 157 0.16 2.27 -15.73
N ALA A 158 0.52 3.55 -15.68
CA ALA A 158 0.36 4.42 -14.53
C ALA A 158 -1.10 4.52 -14.04
N VAL A 159 -2.07 4.55 -14.95
CA VAL A 159 -3.49 4.66 -14.59
C VAL A 159 -4.19 3.31 -14.43
N SER A 160 -3.63 2.24 -14.98
CA SER A 160 -4.27 0.91 -15.02
C SER A 160 -3.71 -0.10 -14.01
N SER A 161 -2.41 -0.04 -13.67
CA SER A 161 -1.79 -1.03 -12.79
C SER A 161 -2.43 -1.10 -11.40
N ARG A 162 -2.63 -2.32 -10.91
CA ARG A 162 -3.16 -2.64 -9.57
C ARG A 162 -2.42 -3.81 -8.93
N ASP A 163 -1.37 -4.30 -9.57
CA ASP A 163 -0.50 -5.40 -9.12
C ASP A 163 0.05 -5.16 -7.71
N PHE A 164 0.43 -3.92 -7.41
CA PHE A 164 0.91 -3.52 -6.08
C PHE A 164 -0.12 -3.75 -4.94
N VAL A 165 -1.42 -3.82 -5.26
CA VAL A 165 -2.47 -4.17 -4.28
C VAL A 165 -2.51 -5.68 -4.08
N LEU A 166 -2.30 -6.46 -5.16
CA LEU A 166 -2.29 -7.92 -5.11
C LEU A 166 -1.05 -8.49 -4.42
N GLU A 167 0.06 -7.74 -4.43
CA GLU A 167 1.30 -8.07 -3.72
C GLU A 167 1.21 -7.85 -2.20
N THR A 168 0.26 -7.02 -1.74
CA THR A 168 0.04 -6.71 -0.33
C THR A 168 -0.83 -7.75 0.35
#